data_4045e66281b08cde87d65a79129b8c5b
#
_entry.id   4045e66281b08cde87d65a79129b8c5b
#
_cell.length_a   1.000
_cell.length_b   1.000
_cell.length_c   1.000
_cell.angle_alpha   90.00
_cell.angle_beta   90.00
_cell.angle_gamma   90.00
#
_symmetry.space_group_name_H-M   'P 1'
#
loop_
_entity.id
_entity.type
_entity.pdbx_description
1 polymer ?
#
loop_
_entity_poly.entity_id
_entity_poly.type
_entity_poly.pdbx_seq_one_letter_code
_entity_poly.pdbx_strand_id
1 'polypeptide(L)'
;PDFASTIVSPIVVLILLFVFDWRLGIANIIPVIISGVLMSTMMTSSGKKDRDIYYENINNLSAETVEYVRGIPIVKTFGQSVESFKRLHSSIIKMRESVLRMTMGYRNKMSLFEAISSSVAFFLIPVGLYLISKDLNVQEIISNVVIYLLIGPVFGVLIMRFGG
;
A
#
# COMPACT_ATOMS: atom_id res chain seq x y z
N PRO A 1 5.79 1.99 -20.29
CA PRO A 1 6.56 0.75 -20.36
C PRO A 1 6.39 -0.12 -19.12
N ASP A 2 5.97 0.44 -17.98
CA ASP A 2 6.02 -0.26 -16.70
C ASP A 2 4.76 -1.07 -16.34
N PHE A 3 3.64 -0.85 -17.02
CA PHE A 3 2.38 -1.58 -16.76
C PHE A 3 2.52 -3.08 -17.06
N ALA A 4 3.18 -3.43 -18.17
CA ALA A 4 3.36 -4.83 -18.53
C ALA A 4 4.27 -5.56 -17.52
N SER A 5 5.37 -4.96 -17.08
CA SER A 5 6.27 -5.53 -16.09
C SER A 5 5.61 -5.67 -14.71
N THR A 6 4.76 -4.72 -14.34
CA THR A 6 4.04 -4.75 -13.07
C THR A 6 3.06 -5.92 -12.99
N ILE A 7 2.39 -6.28 -14.09
CA ILE A 7 1.45 -7.41 -14.13
C ILE A 7 2.18 -8.75 -14.36
N VAL A 8 3.15 -8.77 -15.26
CA VAL A 8 3.84 -10.01 -15.66
C VAL A 8 4.72 -10.54 -14.53
N SER A 9 5.44 -9.67 -13.81
CA SER A 9 6.36 -10.10 -12.74
C SER A 9 5.69 -10.95 -11.65
N PRO A 10 4.56 -10.55 -11.03
CA PRO A 10 3.89 -11.38 -10.03
C PRO A 10 3.41 -12.72 -10.58
N ILE A 11 2.91 -12.74 -11.82
CA ILE A 11 2.40 -13.95 -12.46
C ILE A 11 3.55 -14.94 -12.69
N VAL A 12 4.68 -14.45 -13.22
CA VAL A 12 5.87 -15.30 -13.46
C VAL A 12 6.40 -15.86 -12.15
N VAL A 13 6.52 -15.03 -11.11
CA VAL A 13 6.98 -15.48 -9.78
C VAL A 13 6.02 -16.53 -9.22
N LEU A 14 4.72 -16.33 -9.36
CA LEU A 14 3.72 -17.30 -8.89
C LEU A 14 3.81 -18.63 -9.64
N ILE A 15 3.96 -18.61 -10.96
CA ILE A 15 4.16 -19.82 -11.77
C ILE A 15 5.44 -20.54 -11.35
N LEU A 16 6.55 -19.84 -11.18
CA LEU A 16 7.80 -20.42 -10.74
C LEU A 16 7.67 -21.11 -9.37
N LEU A 17 6.97 -20.46 -8.42
CA LEU A 17 6.71 -21.07 -7.12
C LEU A 17 5.95 -22.41 -7.26
N PHE A 18 4.92 -22.48 -8.10
CA PHE A 18 4.16 -23.71 -8.32
C PHE A 18 4.96 -24.81 -9.01
N VAL A 19 5.92 -24.44 -9.85
CA VAL A 19 6.81 -25.42 -10.55
C VAL A 19 7.76 -26.11 -9.57
N PHE A 20 8.23 -25.39 -8.55
CA PHE A 20 9.15 -25.98 -7.54
C PHE A 20 8.42 -26.93 -6.59
N ASP A 21 7.33 -26.49 -5.97
CA ASP A 21 6.51 -27.34 -5.10
C ASP A 21 5.10 -26.74 -4.94
N TRP A 22 4.10 -27.42 -5.49
CA TRP A 22 2.72 -26.94 -5.46
C TRP A 22 2.16 -26.80 -4.03
N ARG A 23 2.64 -27.60 -3.06
CA ARG A 23 2.21 -27.58 -1.65
C ARG A 23 2.68 -26.30 -0.95
N LEU A 24 3.94 -25.94 -1.16
CA LEU A 24 4.49 -24.68 -0.65
C LEU A 24 3.93 -23.48 -1.41
N GLY A 25 3.62 -23.64 -2.71
CA GLY A 25 2.94 -22.64 -3.51
C GLY A 25 1.57 -22.26 -2.92
N ILE A 26 0.76 -23.24 -2.53
CA ILE A 26 -0.52 -23.00 -1.85
C ILE A 26 -0.32 -22.27 -0.53
N ALA A 27 0.65 -22.69 0.29
CA ALA A 27 0.96 -22.02 1.56
C ALA A 27 1.32 -20.55 1.36
N ASN A 28 2.01 -20.19 0.28
CA ASN A 28 2.39 -18.82 -0.04
C ASN A 28 1.22 -17.98 -0.56
N ILE A 29 0.18 -18.58 -1.13
CA ILE A 29 -1.03 -17.87 -1.58
C ILE A 29 -1.87 -17.37 -0.40
N ILE A 30 -1.85 -18.05 0.74
CA ILE A 30 -2.66 -17.68 1.92
C ILE A 30 -2.40 -16.23 2.36
N PRO A 31 -1.17 -15.79 2.65
CA PRO A 31 -0.89 -14.40 3.02
C PRO A 31 -1.26 -13.42 1.89
N VAL A 32 -1.13 -13.82 0.63
CA VAL A 32 -1.51 -13.00 -0.52
C VAL A 32 -3.02 -12.73 -0.55
N ILE A 33 -3.84 -13.78 -0.36
CA ILE A 33 -5.31 -13.63 -0.31
C ILE A 33 -5.71 -12.76 0.88
N ILE A 34 -5.14 -12.99 2.07
CA ILE A 34 -5.43 -12.19 3.27
C ILE A 34 -5.06 -10.72 3.04
N SER A 35 -3.89 -10.46 2.46
CA SER A 35 -3.42 -9.12 2.12
C SER A 35 -4.34 -8.45 1.08
N GLY A 36 -4.78 -9.17 0.07
CA GLY A 36 -5.73 -8.70 -0.94
C GLY A 36 -7.08 -8.32 -0.35
N VAL A 37 -7.62 -9.14 0.56
CA VAL A 37 -8.86 -8.82 1.29
C VAL A 37 -8.68 -7.57 2.16
N LEU A 38 -7.57 -7.46 2.89
CA LEU A 38 -7.26 -6.26 3.67
C LEU A 38 -7.19 -5.02 2.78
N MET A 39 -6.50 -5.10 1.66
CA MET A 39 -6.39 -4.02 0.69
C MET A 39 -7.78 -3.61 0.15
N SER A 40 -8.64 -4.57 -0.19
CA SER A 40 -10.00 -4.28 -0.64
C SER A 40 -10.83 -3.54 0.41
N THR A 41 -10.65 -3.82 1.70
CA THR A 41 -11.34 -3.10 2.79
C THR A 41 -10.87 -1.64 2.93
N MET A 42 -9.66 -1.31 2.48
CA MET A 42 -9.16 0.07 2.46
C MET A 42 -9.81 0.89 1.34
N MET A 43 -10.22 0.24 0.25
CA MET A 43 -10.91 0.86 -0.88
C MET A 43 -12.42 0.98 -0.69
N THR A 44 -12.96 0.56 0.45
CA THR A 44 -14.39 0.63 0.79
C THR A 44 -14.88 2.09 0.83
N SER A 45 -16.19 2.29 0.81
CA SER A 45 -16.86 3.60 0.73
C SER A 45 -16.33 4.65 1.71
N SER A 46 -15.96 4.27 2.94
CA SER A 46 -15.35 5.20 3.93
C SER A 46 -14.00 5.72 3.47
N GLY A 47 -13.10 4.85 2.99
CA GLY A 47 -11.80 5.27 2.48
C GLY A 47 -11.90 6.10 1.20
N LYS A 48 -12.89 5.82 0.34
CA LYS A 48 -13.18 6.63 -0.83
C LYS A 48 -13.62 8.03 -0.44
N LYS A 49 -14.53 8.16 0.52
CA LYS A 49 -15.01 9.46 1.01
C LYS A 49 -13.87 10.33 1.58
N ASP A 50 -13.01 9.75 2.42
CA ASP A 50 -11.88 10.50 3.00
C ASP A 50 -10.89 10.94 1.91
N ARG A 51 -10.69 10.13 0.88
CA ARG A 51 -9.86 10.44 -0.28
C ARG A 51 -10.48 11.54 -1.14
N ASP A 52 -11.79 11.51 -1.38
CA ASP A 52 -12.49 12.54 -2.15
C ASP A 52 -12.40 13.89 -1.43
N ILE A 53 -12.60 13.94 -0.10
CA ILE A 53 -12.41 15.13 0.73
C ILE A 53 -10.96 15.63 0.67
N TYR A 54 -9.99 14.73 0.67
CA TYR A 54 -8.57 15.09 0.53
C TYR A 54 -8.30 15.78 -0.82
N TYR A 55 -8.79 15.21 -1.93
CA TYR A 55 -8.60 15.81 -3.25
C TYR A 55 -9.34 17.14 -3.41
N GLU A 56 -10.52 17.29 -2.84
CA GLU A 56 -11.23 18.55 -2.79
C GLU A 56 -10.43 19.62 -2.04
N ASN A 57 -9.90 19.29 -0.86
CA ASN A 57 -9.10 20.22 -0.07
C ASN A 57 -7.78 20.59 -0.73
N ILE A 58 -7.12 19.66 -1.47
CA ILE A 58 -5.88 19.99 -2.22
C ILE A 58 -6.17 20.96 -3.36
N ASN A 59 -7.29 20.78 -4.06
CA ASN A 59 -7.72 21.69 -5.12
C ASN A 59 -8.05 23.08 -4.58
N ASN A 60 -8.78 23.16 -3.47
CA ASN A 60 -9.12 24.40 -2.79
C ASN A 60 -7.85 25.11 -2.28
N LEU A 61 -6.94 24.39 -1.65
CA LEU A 61 -5.67 24.94 -1.20
C LEU A 61 -4.84 25.50 -2.38
N SER A 62 -4.79 24.78 -3.50
CA SER A 62 -4.08 25.21 -4.70
C SER A 62 -4.69 26.51 -5.27
N ALA A 63 -6.02 26.60 -5.36
CA ALA A 63 -6.72 27.79 -5.83
C ALA A 63 -6.45 29.01 -4.91
N GLU A 64 -6.61 28.86 -3.60
CA GLU A 64 -6.34 29.92 -2.63
C GLU A 64 -4.87 30.36 -2.63
N THR A 65 -3.94 29.41 -2.84
CA THR A 65 -2.51 29.73 -2.95
C THR A 65 -2.23 30.60 -4.17
N VAL A 66 -2.80 30.26 -5.34
CA VAL A 66 -2.64 31.04 -6.57
C VAL A 66 -3.25 32.42 -6.42
N GLU A 67 -4.45 32.52 -5.82
CA GLU A 67 -5.12 33.80 -5.56
C GLU A 67 -4.29 34.68 -4.62
N TYR A 68 -3.76 34.08 -3.54
CA TYR A 68 -2.90 34.78 -2.58
C TYR A 68 -1.65 35.35 -3.26
N VAL A 69 -0.94 34.51 -4.04
CA VAL A 69 0.28 34.94 -4.74
C VAL A 69 -0.01 36.06 -5.75
N ARG A 70 -1.11 35.97 -6.49
CA ARG A 70 -1.53 37.04 -7.43
C ARG A 70 -1.95 38.31 -6.70
N GLY A 71 -2.46 38.20 -5.49
CA GLY A 71 -2.89 39.34 -4.66
C GLY A 71 -1.75 40.07 -3.97
N ILE A 72 -0.57 39.45 -3.80
CA ILE A 72 0.57 40.06 -3.07
C ILE A 72 0.95 41.47 -3.58
N PRO A 73 1.05 41.75 -4.90
CA PRO A 73 1.39 43.07 -5.39
C PRO A 73 0.30 44.13 -4.99
N ILE A 74 -0.96 43.75 -5.05
CA ILE A 74 -2.09 44.61 -4.71
C ILE A 74 -2.09 44.90 -3.21
N VAL A 75 -1.83 43.91 -2.40
CA VAL A 75 -1.72 44.02 -0.94
C VAL A 75 -0.60 44.97 -0.53
N LYS A 76 0.55 44.91 -1.17
CA LYS A 76 1.68 45.82 -0.92
C LYS A 76 1.30 47.28 -1.19
N THR A 77 0.41 47.52 -2.15
CA THR A 77 0.01 48.86 -2.57
C THR A 77 -1.12 49.44 -1.71
N PHE A 78 -2.05 48.59 -1.27
CA PHE A 78 -3.31 49.04 -0.61
C PHE A 78 -3.49 48.59 0.85
N GLY A 79 -2.57 47.81 1.41
CA GLY A 79 -2.58 47.40 2.82
C GLY A 79 -3.66 46.37 3.22
N GLN A 80 -4.35 45.78 2.25
CA GLN A 80 -5.48 44.83 2.50
C GLN A 80 -5.03 43.34 2.44
N SER A 81 -4.15 42.91 3.33
CA SER A 81 -3.66 41.52 3.30
C SER A 81 -4.44 40.49 4.12
N VAL A 82 -5.32 40.98 5.02
CA VAL A 82 -5.83 40.11 6.10
C VAL A 82 -6.82 39.05 5.63
N GLU A 83 -7.67 39.39 4.64
CA GLU A 83 -8.75 38.45 4.23
C GLU A 83 -8.26 37.30 3.35
N SER A 84 -7.42 37.56 2.36
CA SER A 84 -6.83 36.51 1.53
C SER A 84 -5.87 35.60 2.33
N PHE A 85 -5.16 36.16 3.30
CA PHE A 85 -4.34 35.37 4.23
C PHE A 85 -5.18 34.46 5.11
N LYS A 86 -6.33 34.93 5.63
CA LYS A 86 -7.25 34.11 6.42
C LYS A 86 -7.82 32.95 5.63
N ARG A 87 -8.21 33.19 4.36
CA ARG A 87 -8.72 32.13 3.48
C ARG A 87 -7.66 31.06 3.21
N LEU A 88 -6.45 31.45 2.83
CA LEU A 88 -5.33 30.54 2.65
C LEU A 88 -5.01 29.76 3.93
N HIS A 89 -4.94 30.44 5.08
CA HIS A 89 -4.72 29.79 6.37
C HIS A 89 -5.81 28.78 6.70
N SER A 90 -7.09 29.12 6.48
CA SER A 90 -8.21 28.19 6.67
C SER A 90 -8.10 26.95 5.77
N SER A 91 -7.70 27.12 4.51
CA SER A 91 -7.51 26.02 3.56
C SER A 91 -6.33 25.11 3.97
N ILE A 92 -5.25 25.67 4.51
CA ILE A 92 -4.14 24.91 5.09
C ILE A 92 -4.61 24.05 6.27
N ILE A 93 -5.40 24.62 7.18
CA ILE A 93 -5.93 23.85 8.34
C ILE A 93 -6.86 22.73 7.88
N LYS A 94 -7.78 22.99 6.95
CA LYS A 94 -8.67 21.98 6.39
C LYS A 94 -7.88 20.85 5.69
N MET A 95 -6.85 21.21 4.94
CA MET A 95 -5.96 20.24 4.30
C MET A 95 -5.25 19.38 5.35
N ARG A 96 -4.67 19.98 6.39
CA ARG A 96 -4.05 19.26 7.50
C ARG A 96 -5.01 18.26 8.15
N GLU A 97 -6.24 18.69 8.43
CA GLU A 97 -7.24 17.81 9.05
C GLU A 97 -7.63 16.64 8.16
N SER A 98 -7.79 16.86 6.85
CA SER A 98 -8.10 15.79 5.90
C SER A 98 -6.95 14.79 5.76
N VAL A 99 -5.69 15.27 5.72
CA VAL A 99 -4.50 14.40 5.71
C VAL A 99 -4.42 13.56 6.97
N LEU A 100 -4.60 14.17 8.14
CA LEU A 100 -4.57 13.44 9.42
C LEU A 100 -5.68 12.39 9.49
N ARG A 101 -6.90 12.74 9.10
CA ARG A 101 -8.05 11.81 9.07
C ARG A 101 -7.77 10.63 8.16
N MET A 102 -7.32 10.89 6.93
CA MET A 102 -6.99 9.86 5.95
C MET A 102 -5.86 8.96 6.47
N THR A 103 -4.75 9.55 6.95
CA THR A 103 -3.60 8.78 7.45
C THR A 103 -3.95 7.93 8.66
N MET A 104 -4.70 8.48 9.62
CA MET A 104 -5.13 7.70 10.80
C MET A 104 -6.11 6.59 10.44
N GLY A 105 -6.98 6.82 9.46
CA GLY A 105 -7.92 5.81 8.95
C GLY A 105 -7.22 4.62 8.31
N TYR A 106 -6.10 4.86 7.60
CA TYR A 106 -5.33 3.80 6.95
C TYR A 106 -4.25 3.16 7.81
N ARG A 107 -3.73 3.87 8.81
CA ARG A 107 -2.56 3.46 9.60
C ARG A 107 -2.61 2.03 10.10
N ASN A 108 -3.66 1.66 10.80
CA ASN A 108 -3.77 0.33 11.42
C ASN A 108 -3.92 -0.78 10.37
N LYS A 109 -4.70 -0.53 9.32
CA LYS A 109 -4.91 -1.48 8.22
C LYS A 109 -3.65 -1.67 7.40
N MET A 110 -2.92 -0.58 7.12
CA MET A 110 -1.68 -0.61 6.36
C MET A 110 -0.58 -1.34 7.13
N SER A 111 -0.45 -1.07 8.44
CA SER A 111 0.48 -1.78 9.31
C SER A 111 0.20 -3.29 9.37
N LEU A 112 -1.08 -3.67 9.45
CA LEU A 112 -1.48 -5.08 9.44
C LEU A 112 -1.21 -5.73 8.07
N PHE A 113 -1.52 -5.03 6.97
CA PHE A 113 -1.21 -5.47 5.62
C PHE A 113 0.29 -5.72 5.44
N GLU A 114 1.12 -4.78 5.87
CA GLU A 114 2.58 -4.87 5.77
C GLU A 114 3.12 -6.03 6.63
N ALA A 115 2.63 -6.18 7.86
CA ALA A 115 3.00 -7.28 8.73
C ALA A 115 2.67 -8.65 8.11
N ILE A 116 1.48 -8.84 7.53
CA ILE A 116 1.07 -10.10 6.90
C ILE A 116 1.85 -10.34 5.61
N SER A 117 2.01 -9.32 4.76
CA SER A 117 2.75 -9.44 3.50
C SER A 117 4.22 -9.77 3.71
N SER A 118 4.84 -9.27 4.79
CA SER A 118 6.24 -9.55 5.13
C SER A 118 6.42 -10.87 5.88
N SER A 119 5.34 -11.42 6.46
CA SER A 119 5.39 -12.60 7.34
C SER A 119 5.20 -13.92 6.59
N VAL A 120 5.64 -14.02 5.34
CA VAL A 120 5.56 -15.25 4.53
C VAL A 120 6.17 -16.45 5.26
N ALA A 121 7.25 -16.24 6.03
CA ALA A 121 7.90 -17.25 6.83
C ALA A 121 6.96 -17.93 7.86
N PHE A 122 6.03 -17.18 8.45
CA PHE A 122 5.06 -17.71 9.42
C PHE A 122 4.11 -18.76 8.80
N PHE A 123 3.86 -18.66 7.51
CA PHE A 123 3.02 -19.63 6.78
C PHE A 123 3.85 -20.77 6.21
N LEU A 124 5.05 -20.49 5.71
CA LEU A 124 5.91 -21.48 5.06
C LEU A 124 6.60 -22.42 6.06
N ILE A 125 7.08 -21.93 7.20
CA ILE A 125 7.82 -22.77 8.16
C ILE A 125 6.95 -23.90 8.72
N PRO A 126 5.72 -23.67 9.21
CA PRO A 126 4.88 -24.77 9.70
C PRO A 126 4.55 -25.81 8.62
N VAL A 127 4.27 -25.35 7.40
CA VAL A 127 3.98 -26.24 6.27
C VAL A 127 5.22 -27.02 5.88
N GLY A 128 6.39 -26.39 5.82
CA GLY A 128 7.66 -27.05 5.53
C GLY A 128 7.99 -28.12 6.59
N LEU A 129 7.85 -27.82 7.87
CA LEU A 129 8.05 -28.77 8.96
C LEU A 129 7.07 -29.96 8.88
N TYR A 130 5.82 -29.70 8.56
CA TYR A 130 4.82 -30.74 8.37
C TYR A 130 5.18 -31.66 7.18
N LEU A 131 5.64 -31.11 6.08
CA LEU A 131 6.08 -31.87 4.91
C LEU A 131 7.32 -32.72 5.23
N ILE A 132 8.31 -32.15 5.91
CA ILE A 132 9.50 -32.88 6.37
C ILE A 132 9.12 -34.08 7.24
N SER A 133 8.11 -33.96 8.09
CA SER A 133 7.66 -35.05 8.95
C SER A 133 6.98 -36.18 8.20
N LYS A 134 6.53 -35.97 6.97
CA LYS A 134 5.80 -36.94 6.15
C LYS A 134 6.57 -37.46 4.95
N ASP A 135 7.60 -36.76 4.50
CA ASP A 135 8.34 -37.07 3.27
C ASP A 135 9.78 -37.50 3.55
N LEU A 136 10.29 -38.46 2.78
CA LEU A 136 11.64 -38.99 2.91
C LEU A 136 12.71 -38.07 2.30
N ASN A 137 12.33 -37.11 1.45
CA ASN A 137 13.22 -36.16 0.75
C ASN A 137 13.41 -34.85 1.51
N VAL A 138 13.88 -34.93 2.76
CA VAL A 138 14.12 -33.79 3.64
C VAL A 138 14.99 -32.70 2.99
N GLN A 139 16.03 -33.12 2.24
CA GLN A 139 16.95 -32.18 1.57
C GLN A 139 16.24 -31.30 0.52
N GLU A 140 15.36 -31.89 -0.26
CA GLU A 140 14.61 -31.20 -1.30
C GLU A 140 13.62 -30.20 -0.68
N ILE A 141 12.89 -30.61 0.37
CA ILE A 141 11.94 -29.75 1.06
C ILE A 141 12.65 -28.56 1.71
N ILE A 142 13.81 -28.77 2.37
CA ILE A 142 14.59 -27.67 2.96
C ILE A 142 15.05 -26.70 1.87
N SER A 143 15.57 -27.20 0.74
CA SER A 143 15.98 -26.35 -0.37
C SER A 143 14.82 -25.50 -0.91
N ASN A 144 13.66 -26.11 -1.09
CA ASN A 144 12.47 -25.44 -1.56
C ASN A 144 11.99 -24.38 -0.55
N VAL A 145 11.92 -24.71 0.74
CA VAL A 145 11.55 -23.74 1.80
C VAL A 145 12.50 -22.53 1.80
N VAL A 146 13.80 -22.72 1.65
CA VAL A 146 14.78 -21.65 1.56
C VAL A 146 14.52 -20.77 0.33
N ILE A 147 14.26 -21.36 -0.84
CA ILE A 147 13.92 -20.62 -2.06
C ILE A 147 12.65 -19.77 -1.85
N TYR A 148 11.61 -20.33 -1.23
CA TYR A 148 10.37 -19.63 -0.96
C TYR A 148 10.54 -18.50 0.08
N LEU A 149 11.41 -18.67 1.08
CA LEU A 149 11.73 -17.61 2.04
C LEU A 149 12.47 -16.45 1.39
N LEU A 150 13.27 -16.70 0.36
CA LEU A 150 13.96 -15.64 -0.39
C LEU A 150 13.04 -14.93 -1.39
N ILE A 151 12.16 -15.67 -2.06
CA ILE A 151 11.30 -15.13 -3.13
C ILE A 151 9.97 -14.58 -2.59
N GLY A 152 9.42 -15.17 -1.50
CA GLY A 152 8.14 -14.82 -0.94
C GLY A 152 7.95 -13.33 -0.59
N PRO A 153 8.90 -12.68 0.11
CA PRO A 153 8.83 -11.26 0.42
C PRO A 153 8.80 -10.36 -0.82
N VAL A 154 9.47 -10.77 -1.90
CA VAL A 154 9.46 -10.04 -3.19
C VAL A 154 8.06 -9.98 -3.76
N PHE A 155 7.27 -11.05 -3.57
CA PHE A 155 5.88 -11.09 -4.03
C PHE A 155 5.00 -10.05 -3.32
N GLY A 156 5.17 -9.86 -2.01
CA GLY A 156 4.48 -8.82 -1.24
C GLY A 156 4.79 -7.41 -1.76
N VAL A 157 6.05 -7.13 -2.08
CA VAL A 157 6.48 -5.84 -2.65
C VAL A 157 5.88 -5.62 -4.05
N LEU A 158 5.79 -6.67 -4.86
CA LEU A 158 5.18 -6.57 -6.20
C LEU A 158 3.68 -6.25 -6.12
N ILE A 159 2.96 -6.83 -5.16
CA ILE A 159 1.53 -6.52 -4.95
C ILE A 159 1.31 -5.06 -4.51
N MET A 160 2.19 -4.49 -3.69
CA MET A 160 2.11 -3.08 -3.28
C MET A 160 2.15 -2.12 -4.48
N ARG A 161 2.83 -2.48 -5.56
CA ARG A 161 2.87 -1.66 -6.80
C ARG A 161 1.54 -1.59 -7.54
N PHE A 162 0.59 -2.49 -7.25
CA PHE A 162 -0.76 -2.43 -7.83
C PHE A 162 -1.70 -1.47 -7.08
N GLY A 163 -1.36 -1.08 -5.84
CA GLY A 163 -2.21 -0.26 -4.99
C GLY A 163 -1.86 1.22 -4.95
N GLY A 164 -0.79 1.64 -5.59
CA GLY A 164 -0.34 3.04 -5.72
C GLY A 164 -0.49 3.54 -7.13
#